data_f790033c8d3653ccf0eba2dacf58f8f5
#
_entry.id   f790033c8d3653ccf0eba2dacf58f8f5
#
_cell.length_a   1.000
_cell.length_b   1.000
_cell.length_c   1.000
_cell.angle_alpha   90.00
_cell.angle_beta   90.00
_cell.angle_gamma   90.00
#
_symmetry.space_group_name_H-M   'P 1'
#
loop_
_entity.id
_entity.type
_entity.pdbx_description
1 polymer ?
#
loop_
_entity_poly.entity_id
_entity_poly.type
_entity_poly.pdbx_seq_one_letter_code
_entity_poly.pdbx_strand_id
1 'polypeptide(L)'
;MKKPLWEIKQAAEGVLQLYIYGDVEGEEFDWENWRYVQSDNSAEHFREELAKHPDVSRIEIFINSYGGSVFEGTAIYNQLKRHPAQKVVHVDGFVCSIASVIAMAGDEVIMPRNTLMMIHNMWV
;
A
#
# COMPACT_ATOMS: atom_id res chain seq x y z
N MET A 1 4.18 -20.62 7.61
CA MET A 1 3.22 -19.49 7.70
C MET A 1 3.55 -18.45 6.65
N LYS A 2 2.58 -18.07 5.86
CA LYS A 2 2.77 -17.05 4.83
C LYS A 2 2.99 -15.68 5.49
N LYS A 3 4.04 -14.99 5.05
CA LYS A 3 4.32 -13.66 5.54
C LYS A 3 3.37 -12.67 4.83
N PRO A 4 2.72 -11.74 5.54
CA PRO A 4 1.84 -10.78 4.90
C PRO A 4 2.62 -9.90 3.93
N LEU A 5 1.97 -9.56 2.81
CA LEU A 5 2.55 -8.66 1.80
C LEU A 5 2.47 -7.20 2.24
N TRP A 6 1.51 -6.89 3.08
CA TRP A 6 1.42 -5.61 3.75
C TRP A 6 1.83 -5.76 5.20
N GLU A 7 2.54 -4.79 5.69
CA GLU A 7 2.90 -4.72 7.08
C GLU A 7 2.69 -3.29 7.58
N ILE A 8 1.96 -3.15 8.68
CA ILE A 8 1.72 -1.86 9.33
C ILE A 8 2.37 -1.92 10.69
N LYS A 9 3.31 -1.01 10.92
CA LYS A 9 4.03 -0.91 12.19
C LYS A 9 4.02 0.51 12.69
N GLN A 10 4.01 0.66 13.99
CA GLN A 10 4.30 1.94 14.60
C GLN A 10 5.79 1.95 14.97
N ALA A 11 6.61 2.60 14.14
CA ALA A 11 8.07 2.61 14.29
C ALA A 11 8.54 3.48 15.46
N ALA A 12 7.78 4.55 15.74
CA ALA A 12 8.01 5.47 16.84
C ALA A 12 6.68 6.11 17.19
N GLU A 13 6.62 6.78 18.35
CA GLU A 13 5.39 7.48 18.73
C GLU A 13 5.02 8.51 17.66
N GLY A 14 3.79 8.43 17.17
CA GLY A 14 3.26 9.32 16.15
C GLY A 14 3.67 9.01 14.71
N VAL A 15 4.42 7.94 14.47
CA VAL A 15 4.84 7.53 13.12
C VAL A 15 4.34 6.12 12.83
N LEU A 16 3.64 5.95 11.72
CA LEU A 16 3.15 4.66 11.25
C LEU A 16 3.92 4.27 10.00
N GLN A 17 4.47 3.05 9.96
CA GLN A 17 5.10 2.49 8.78
C GLN A 17 4.18 1.48 8.13
N LEU A 18 4.06 1.56 6.80
CA LEU A 18 3.14 0.77 6.02
C LEU A 18 3.85 0.26 4.77
N TYR A 19 3.73 -1.04 4.50
CA TYR A 19 4.44 -1.68 3.40
C TYR A 19 3.45 -2.24 2.39
N ILE A 20 3.66 -1.92 1.12
CA ILE A 20 2.91 -2.48 0.01
C ILE A 20 3.89 -3.27 -0.84
N TYR A 21 3.98 -4.57 -0.57
CA TYR A 21 4.86 -5.47 -1.28
C TYR A 21 4.03 -6.55 -1.96
N GLY A 22 4.21 -6.72 -3.25
CA GLY A 22 3.43 -7.68 -4.04
C GLY A 22 2.19 -7.06 -4.68
N ASP A 23 1.25 -7.89 -5.09
CA ASP A 23 0.09 -7.47 -5.86
C ASP A 23 -0.98 -6.78 -5.00
N VAL A 24 -1.52 -5.70 -5.53
CA VAL A 24 -2.67 -5.01 -4.93
C VAL A 24 -3.94 -5.78 -5.34
N GLU A 25 -4.62 -6.37 -4.38
CA GLU A 25 -5.76 -7.26 -4.64
C GLU A 25 -6.71 -7.31 -3.44
N GLY A 26 -7.99 -7.61 -3.69
CA GLY A 26 -8.98 -7.73 -2.62
C GLY A 26 -8.87 -9.04 -1.86
N GLU A 27 -8.70 -10.13 -2.59
CA GLU A 27 -8.59 -11.47 -2.03
C GLU A 27 -7.40 -12.21 -2.63
N GLU A 28 -6.86 -13.14 -1.86
CA GLU A 28 -5.84 -14.07 -2.34
C GLU A 28 -6.26 -15.49 -2.00
N PHE A 29 -5.74 -16.48 -2.76
CA PHE A 29 -6.07 -17.86 -2.54
C PHE A 29 -5.12 -18.50 -1.53
N ASP A 30 -5.70 -19.05 -0.47
CA ASP A 30 -4.97 -19.80 0.56
C ASP A 30 -4.87 -21.26 0.15
N TRP A 31 -3.69 -21.65 -0.38
CA TRP A 31 -3.45 -23.00 -0.86
C TRP A 31 -3.43 -24.06 0.23
N GLU A 32 -3.18 -23.68 1.48
CA GLU A 32 -3.20 -24.61 2.61
C GLU A 32 -4.60 -25.04 2.96
N ASN A 33 -5.54 -24.09 2.97
CA ASN A 33 -6.92 -24.32 3.39
C ASN A 33 -7.91 -24.35 2.22
N TRP A 34 -7.44 -24.22 0.98
CA TRP A 34 -8.25 -24.26 -0.24
C TRP A 34 -9.43 -23.29 -0.21
N ARG A 35 -9.15 -22.05 0.12
CA ARG A 35 -10.18 -21.00 0.16
C ARG A 35 -9.58 -19.64 -0.21
N TYR A 36 -10.46 -18.72 -0.57
CA TYR A 36 -10.08 -17.32 -0.72
C TYR A 36 -10.11 -16.63 0.64
N VAL A 37 -9.12 -15.81 0.89
CA VAL A 37 -9.02 -14.99 2.11
C VAL A 37 -8.78 -13.54 1.72
N GLN A 38 -9.15 -12.62 2.60
CA GLN A 38 -8.86 -11.21 2.40
C GLN A 38 -7.34 -11.02 2.27
N SER A 39 -6.92 -10.33 1.20
CA SER A 39 -5.51 -10.01 1.00
C SER A 39 -5.07 -8.94 2.00
N ASP A 40 -3.83 -9.05 2.46
CA ASP A 40 -3.21 -7.97 3.24
C ASP A 40 -2.94 -6.73 2.38
N ASN A 41 -3.03 -6.85 1.05
CA ASN A 41 -2.91 -5.74 0.10
C ASN A 41 -4.28 -5.21 -0.35
N SER A 42 -5.33 -5.46 0.42
CA SER A 42 -6.68 -5.01 0.08
C SER A 42 -7.00 -3.66 0.71
N ALA A 43 -7.94 -2.95 0.09
CA ALA A 43 -8.45 -1.69 0.63
C ALA A 43 -9.14 -1.90 1.97
N GLU A 44 -9.83 -3.02 2.16
CA GLU A 44 -10.53 -3.32 3.43
C GLU A 44 -9.54 -3.56 4.56
N HIS A 45 -8.49 -4.35 4.32
CA HIS A 45 -7.44 -4.55 5.31
C HIS A 45 -6.80 -3.21 5.71
N PHE A 46 -6.52 -2.38 4.71
CA PHE A 46 -5.93 -1.06 4.91
C PHE A 46 -6.85 -0.17 5.75
N ARG A 47 -8.14 -0.17 5.43
CA ARG A 47 -9.14 0.59 6.18
C ARG A 47 -9.14 0.20 7.67
N GLU A 48 -9.14 -1.10 7.93
CA GLU A 48 -9.12 -1.63 9.30
C GLU A 48 -7.87 -1.19 10.06
N GLU A 49 -6.71 -1.29 9.41
CA GLU A 49 -5.45 -0.94 10.06
C GLU A 49 -5.30 0.57 10.29
N LEU A 50 -5.70 1.40 9.34
CA LEU A 50 -5.67 2.85 9.51
C LEU A 50 -6.60 3.31 10.63
N ALA A 51 -7.75 2.64 10.80
CA ALA A 51 -8.69 2.98 11.86
C ALA A 51 -8.10 2.76 13.27
N LYS A 52 -7.10 1.89 13.39
CA LYS A 52 -6.39 1.65 14.66
C LYS A 52 -5.39 2.75 14.98
N HIS A 53 -5.03 3.58 14.00
CA HIS A 53 -3.99 4.60 14.14
C HIS A 53 -4.45 5.97 13.64
N PRO A 54 -5.56 6.52 14.19
CA PRO A 54 -6.13 7.78 13.68
C PRO A 54 -5.30 9.01 14.02
N ASP A 55 -4.49 8.94 15.05
CA ASP A 55 -3.81 10.10 15.63
C ASP A 55 -2.32 10.20 15.28
N VAL A 56 -1.82 9.33 14.41
CA VAL A 56 -0.42 9.44 13.98
C VAL A 56 -0.21 10.72 13.19
N SER A 57 0.96 11.33 13.35
CA SER A 57 1.31 12.58 12.67
C SER A 57 1.96 12.33 11.31
N ARG A 58 2.55 11.16 11.11
CA ARG A 58 3.23 10.80 9.87
C ARG A 58 3.01 9.33 9.52
N ILE A 59 2.78 9.08 8.24
CA ILE A 59 2.71 7.73 7.68
C ILE A 59 3.85 7.62 6.66
N GLU A 60 4.71 6.63 6.84
CA GLU A 60 5.73 6.26 5.87
C GLU A 60 5.27 5.01 5.13
N ILE A 61 5.24 5.09 3.82
CA ILE A 61 4.70 4.04 2.96
C ILE A 61 5.82 3.53 2.07
N PHE A 62 6.16 2.26 2.21
CA PHE A 62 7.21 1.60 1.44
C PHE A 62 6.55 0.73 0.38
N ILE A 63 6.87 1.00 -0.89
CA ILE A 63 6.17 0.33 -2.00
C ILE A 63 7.17 -0.42 -2.88
N ASN A 64 6.86 -1.69 -3.12
CA ASN A 64 7.51 -2.53 -4.12
C ASN A 64 6.43 -3.43 -4.73
N SER A 65 5.83 -2.98 -5.83
CA SER A 65 4.64 -3.61 -6.38
C SER A 65 4.53 -3.36 -7.89
N TYR A 66 4.12 -4.38 -8.63
CA TYR A 66 3.80 -4.26 -10.06
C TYR A 66 2.37 -3.74 -10.29
N GLY A 67 1.58 -3.55 -9.25
CA GLY A 67 0.20 -3.08 -9.34
C GLY A 67 -0.80 -4.17 -9.02
N GLY A 68 -1.91 -4.18 -9.74
CA GLY A 68 -2.99 -5.15 -9.54
C GLY A 68 -4.37 -4.53 -9.77
N SER A 69 -5.27 -4.72 -8.81
CA SER A 69 -6.64 -4.23 -8.92
C SER A 69 -6.72 -2.71 -8.85
N VAL A 70 -7.30 -2.12 -9.88
CA VAL A 70 -7.53 -0.67 -9.94
C VAL A 70 -8.54 -0.25 -8.86
N PHE A 71 -9.57 -1.06 -8.62
CA PHE A 71 -10.57 -0.74 -7.58
C PHE A 71 -9.95 -0.68 -6.20
N GLU A 72 -9.15 -1.70 -5.85
CA GLU A 72 -8.49 -1.74 -4.55
C GLU A 72 -7.47 -0.61 -4.41
N GLY A 73 -6.65 -0.39 -5.42
CA GLY A 73 -5.62 0.64 -5.39
C GLY A 73 -6.20 2.05 -5.30
N THR A 74 -7.28 2.33 -6.02
CA THR A 74 -7.96 3.63 -5.95
C THR A 74 -8.53 3.88 -4.56
N ALA A 75 -9.14 2.86 -3.95
CA ALA A 75 -9.67 2.98 -2.59
C ALA A 75 -8.54 3.24 -1.57
N ILE A 76 -7.41 2.56 -1.72
CA ILE A 76 -6.24 2.79 -0.87
C ILE A 76 -5.73 4.22 -1.02
N TYR A 77 -5.60 4.71 -2.26
CA TYR A 77 -5.19 6.08 -2.54
C TYR A 77 -6.09 7.08 -1.81
N ASN A 78 -7.41 6.91 -1.93
CA ASN A 78 -8.36 7.83 -1.32
C ASN A 78 -8.31 7.78 0.21
N GLN A 79 -8.11 6.60 0.78
CA GLN A 79 -7.95 6.47 2.23
C GLN A 79 -6.72 7.21 2.74
N LEU A 80 -5.60 7.09 2.04
CA LEU A 80 -4.38 7.83 2.38
C LEU A 80 -4.59 9.33 2.25
N LYS A 81 -5.22 9.77 1.18
CA LYS A 81 -5.49 11.21 0.96
C LYS A 81 -6.36 11.81 2.05
N ARG A 82 -7.33 11.06 2.56
CA ARG A 82 -8.22 11.55 3.62
C ARG A 82 -7.55 11.61 4.98
N HIS A 83 -6.56 10.77 5.23
CA HIS A 83 -5.90 10.75 6.53
C HIS A 83 -5.12 12.04 6.75
N PRO A 84 -5.26 12.70 7.92
CA PRO A 84 -4.65 14.00 8.15
C PRO A 84 -3.13 13.98 8.33
N ALA A 85 -2.52 12.80 8.54
CA ALA A 85 -1.08 12.68 8.71
C ALA A 85 -0.31 13.13 7.46
N GLN A 86 0.93 13.54 7.65
CA GLN A 86 1.87 13.70 6.54
C GLN A 86 2.22 12.32 5.97
N LYS A 87 2.21 12.18 4.65
CA LYS A 87 2.56 10.93 3.98
C LYS A 87 3.88 11.07 3.25
N VAL A 88 4.81 10.16 3.54
CA VAL A 88 6.10 10.04 2.86
C VAL A 88 6.15 8.68 2.21
N VAL A 89 6.28 8.65 0.89
CA VAL A 89 6.34 7.40 0.11
C VAL A 89 7.78 7.11 -0.23
N HIS A 90 8.19 5.86 0.01
CA HIS A 90 9.50 5.34 -0.36
C HIS A 90 9.32 4.28 -1.44
N VAL A 91 9.94 4.50 -2.60
CA VAL A 91 9.96 3.51 -3.67
C VAL A 91 11.12 2.56 -3.41
N ASP A 92 10.82 1.32 -3.02
CA ASP A 92 11.86 0.36 -2.63
C ASP A 92 12.43 -0.46 -3.80
N GLY A 93 11.67 -0.59 -4.87
CA GLY A 93 12.10 -1.31 -6.07
C GLY A 93 11.31 -0.85 -7.27
N PHE A 94 10.26 -1.60 -7.62
CA PHE A 94 9.37 -1.23 -8.70
C PHE A 94 8.04 -0.72 -8.15
N VAL A 95 7.54 0.36 -8.74
CA VAL A 95 6.20 0.89 -8.45
C VAL A 95 5.52 1.09 -9.80
N CYS A 96 4.66 0.15 -10.16
CA CYS A 96 4.08 0.08 -11.50
C CYS A 96 2.56 0.10 -11.47
N SER A 97 1.96 0.64 -12.54
CA SER A 97 0.52 0.60 -12.74
C SER A 97 -0.23 1.29 -11.59
N ILE A 98 -1.24 0.63 -11.01
CA ILE A 98 -2.04 1.22 -9.92
C ILE A 98 -1.19 1.53 -8.66
N ALA A 99 -0.07 0.83 -8.47
CA ALA A 99 0.84 1.15 -7.37
C ALA A 99 1.43 2.56 -7.52
N SER A 100 1.62 3.04 -8.76
CA SER A 100 2.09 4.40 -9.01
C SER A 100 1.04 5.45 -8.60
N VAL A 101 -0.23 5.13 -8.74
CA VAL A 101 -1.32 6.00 -8.28
C VAL A 101 -1.33 6.08 -6.76
N ILE A 102 -1.16 4.95 -6.09
CA ILE A 102 -1.06 4.92 -4.62
C ILE A 102 0.12 5.80 -4.16
N ALA A 103 1.25 5.72 -4.84
CA ALA A 103 2.43 6.54 -4.53
C ALA A 103 2.14 8.03 -4.60
N MET A 104 1.23 8.46 -5.48
CA MET A 104 0.86 9.87 -5.62
C MET A 104 0.03 10.40 -4.45
N ALA A 105 -0.39 9.55 -3.52
CA ALA A 105 -0.99 9.99 -2.27
C ALA A 105 0.04 10.59 -1.31
N GLY A 106 1.33 10.38 -1.56
CA GLY A 106 2.40 10.95 -0.75
C GLY A 106 2.52 12.46 -0.90
N ASP A 107 2.76 13.13 0.22
CA ASP A 107 3.17 14.54 0.21
C ASP A 107 4.60 14.67 -0.30
N GLU A 108 5.38 13.63 -0.10
CA GLU A 108 6.74 13.49 -0.59
C GLU A 108 6.93 12.07 -1.11
N VAL A 109 7.61 11.94 -2.24
CA VAL A 109 7.95 10.64 -2.84
C VAL A 109 9.45 10.55 -2.98
N ILE A 110 10.06 9.59 -2.30
CA ILE A 110 11.51 9.35 -2.32
C ILE A 110 11.79 8.17 -3.23
N MET A 111 12.57 8.42 -4.27
CA MET A 111 12.87 7.44 -5.30
C MET A 111 14.38 7.27 -5.47
N PRO A 112 15.00 6.26 -4.84
CA PRO A 112 16.42 5.99 -5.06
C PRO A 112 16.73 5.72 -6.52
N ARG A 113 18.00 5.96 -6.92
CA ARG A 113 18.43 5.88 -8.33
C ARG A 113 18.23 4.51 -8.97
N ASN A 114 18.25 3.44 -8.16
CA ASN A 114 18.13 2.08 -8.66
C ASN A 114 16.69 1.57 -8.66
N THR A 115 15.72 2.47 -8.56
CA THR A 115 14.30 2.13 -8.54
C THR A 115 13.61 2.58 -9.82
N LEU A 116 12.42 2.00 -10.07
CA LEU A 116 11.64 2.27 -11.27
C LEU A 116 10.19 2.54 -10.92
N MET A 117 9.63 3.58 -11.54
CA MET A 117 8.19 3.83 -11.50
C MET A 117 7.66 3.77 -12.93
N MET A 118 6.60 2.98 -13.15
CA MET A 118 5.96 2.87 -14.45
C MET A 118 4.49 3.26 -14.38
N ILE A 119 4.13 4.23 -15.23
CA ILE A 119 2.77 4.74 -15.35
C ILE A 119 2.29 4.41 -16.76
N HIS A 120 1.10 3.85 -16.87
CA HIS A 120 0.48 3.56 -18.14
C HIS A 120 -1.03 3.73 -18.07
N ASN A 121 -1.67 3.76 -19.25
CA ASN A 121 -3.12 3.85 -19.30
C ASN A 121 -3.76 2.64 -18.66
N MET A 122 -4.92 2.87 -18.04
CA MET A 122 -5.70 1.81 -17.41
C MET A 122 -6.23 0.84 -18.45
N TRP A 123 -6.17 -0.45 -18.13
CA TRP A 123 -6.83 -1.51 -18.89
C TRP A 123 -8.05 -2.01 -18.15
N VAL A 124 -9.04 -2.37 -18.92
CA VAL A 124 -10.27 -2.99 -18.38
C VAL A 124 -10.46 -4.36 -19.01
#